data_27028bd427e72f3c02a4544aa76dc156
#
_entry.id   27028bd427e72f3c02a4544aa76dc156
#
_cell.length_a   1.000
_cell.length_b   1.000
_cell.length_c   1.000
_cell.angle_alpha   90.00
_cell.angle_beta   90.00
_cell.angle_gamma   90.00
#
_symmetry.space_group_name_H-M   'P 1'
#
loop_
_entity.id
_entity.type
_entity.pdbx_description
1 polymer ?
#
loop_
_entity_poly.entity_id
_entity_poly.type
_entity_poly.pdbx_seq_one_letter_code
_entity_poly.pdbx_strand_id
1 'polypeptide(L)'
;LLKDARIGDLAFDRTDRSLWGIRTLNGLCSLVRIPAPYKEWQRIVSWPYGVVVYDLDVSPDGSKISASFGDASGKQEVRVFAKSQDLAPDTPPLAQFDFGNAVPNGFVFSPDGRYLYGSSYYTGVSNIFRYDLDTRKLDAVTNTDTGFFRPIPLGGDELIVFRYTGQGFVPARITARPLEDVNPITFM
;
A
#
# COMPACT_ATOMS: atom_id res chain seq x y z
N LEU A 1 -11.98 4.59 23.67
CA LEU A 1 -10.61 4.25 23.30
C LEU A 1 -10.40 2.76 23.46
N LEU A 2 -9.86 2.10 22.45
CA LEU A 2 -9.49 0.69 22.52
C LEU A 2 -8.25 0.55 23.39
N LYS A 3 -8.36 -0.23 24.49
CA LYS A 3 -7.23 -0.48 25.38
C LYS A 3 -6.22 -1.42 24.70
N ASP A 4 -4.92 -1.15 24.88
CA ASP A 4 -3.80 -1.98 24.43
C ASP A 4 -3.85 -2.36 22.95
N ALA A 5 -4.48 -1.54 22.12
CA ALA A 5 -4.73 -1.88 20.74
C ALA A 5 -3.44 -1.96 19.91
N ARG A 6 -2.50 -0.98 20.09
CA ARG A 6 -1.22 -0.91 19.36
C ARG A 6 -1.42 -1.14 17.85
N ILE A 7 -2.46 -0.51 17.31
CA ILE A 7 -2.87 -0.62 15.91
C ILE A 7 -2.41 0.63 15.18
N GLY A 8 -1.70 0.42 14.09
CA GLY A 8 -1.32 1.45 13.12
C GLY A 8 -1.87 1.12 11.75
N ASP A 9 -1.52 1.92 10.75
CA ASP A 9 -1.87 1.74 9.33
C ASP A 9 -3.34 1.38 9.12
N LEU A 10 -4.21 2.30 9.54
CA LEU A 10 -5.66 2.10 9.47
C LEU A 10 -6.19 2.39 8.06
N ALA A 11 -6.98 1.45 7.53
CA ALA A 11 -7.79 1.61 6.33
C ALA A 11 -9.27 1.55 6.67
N PHE A 12 -10.07 2.37 6.00
CA PHE A 12 -11.52 2.43 6.21
C PHE A 12 -12.25 1.69 5.11
N ASP A 13 -12.99 0.65 5.48
CA ASP A 13 -13.90 -0.05 4.59
C ASP A 13 -15.22 0.71 4.47
N ARG A 14 -15.49 1.27 3.29
CA ARG A 14 -16.69 2.06 3.03
C ARG A 14 -17.96 1.22 2.95
N THR A 15 -17.83 -0.08 2.69
CA THR A 15 -18.98 -0.97 2.46
C THR A 15 -19.66 -1.39 3.75
N ASP A 16 -18.89 -1.71 4.78
CA ASP A 16 -19.40 -2.14 6.09
C ASP A 16 -19.04 -1.17 7.24
N ARG A 17 -18.35 -0.06 6.90
CA ARG A 17 -17.90 0.99 7.83
C ARG A 17 -16.96 0.47 8.92
N SER A 18 -16.27 -0.62 8.71
CA SER A 18 -15.24 -1.11 9.61
C SER A 18 -13.89 -0.42 9.34
N LEU A 19 -13.04 -0.39 10.35
CA LEU A 19 -11.61 -0.08 10.19
C LEU A 19 -10.85 -1.39 10.14
N TRP A 20 -9.86 -1.44 9.26
CA TRP A 20 -8.87 -2.51 9.17
C TRP A 20 -7.51 -1.93 9.54
N GLY A 21 -6.69 -2.68 10.24
CA GLY A 21 -5.42 -2.14 10.71
C GLY A 21 -4.39 -3.22 10.99
N ILE A 22 -3.13 -2.80 11.10
CA ILE A 22 -2.03 -3.66 11.49
C ILE A 22 -1.72 -3.45 12.97
N ARG A 23 -1.88 -4.51 13.75
CA ARG A 23 -1.48 -4.55 15.16
C ARG A 23 -0.10 -5.16 15.29
N THR A 24 0.82 -4.44 15.91
CA THR A 24 2.16 -4.96 16.21
C THR A 24 2.33 -5.11 17.71
N LEU A 25 2.60 -6.33 18.15
CA LEU A 25 2.85 -6.64 19.55
C LEU A 25 4.02 -7.63 19.66
N ASN A 26 5.05 -7.24 20.40
CA ASN A 26 6.25 -8.06 20.64
C ASN A 26 6.87 -8.63 19.35
N GLY A 27 6.92 -7.83 18.28
CA GLY A 27 7.46 -8.24 16.98
C GLY A 27 6.52 -9.11 16.12
N LEU A 28 5.30 -9.37 16.58
CA LEU A 28 4.30 -10.11 15.82
C LEU A 28 3.32 -9.12 15.15
N CYS A 29 3.21 -9.17 13.84
CA CYS A 29 2.23 -8.40 13.06
C CYS A 29 0.94 -9.19 12.88
N SER A 30 -0.18 -8.52 13.07
CA SER A 30 -1.51 -9.10 12.89
C SER A 30 -2.43 -8.14 12.16
N LEU A 31 -3.20 -8.66 11.20
CA LEU A 31 -4.32 -7.93 10.62
C LEU A 31 -5.50 -7.99 11.59
N VAL A 32 -6.07 -6.84 11.87
CA VAL A 32 -7.24 -6.72 12.74
C VAL A 32 -8.35 -5.95 12.06
N ARG A 33 -9.58 -6.27 12.41
CA ARG A 33 -10.78 -5.54 12.02
C ARG A 33 -11.43 -4.92 13.25
N ILE A 34 -11.88 -3.69 13.11
CA ILE A 34 -12.57 -2.91 14.15
C ILE A 34 -13.95 -2.55 13.59
N PRO A 35 -14.99 -3.34 13.89
CA PRO A 35 -16.33 -3.05 13.38
C PRO A 35 -16.91 -1.81 14.04
N ALA A 36 -17.82 -1.12 13.34
CA ALA A 36 -18.63 -0.07 13.97
C ALA A 36 -19.44 -0.67 15.14
N PRO A 37 -19.58 0.02 16.27
CA PRO A 37 -19.20 1.41 16.59
C PRO A 37 -17.78 1.59 17.17
N TYR A 38 -16.81 0.79 16.80
CA TYR A 38 -15.38 0.90 17.09
C TYR A 38 -15.03 0.71 18.59
N LYS A 39 -15.74 -0.17 19.27
CA LYS A 39 -15.54 -0.43 20.71
C LYS A 39 -14.56 -1.59 20.97
N GLU A 40 -14.43 -2.47 20.02
CA GLU A 40 -13.59 -3.68 20.10
C GLU A 40 -12.90 -3.97 18.76
N TRP A 41 -11.88 -4.78 18.78
CA TRP A 41 -11.19 -5.25 17.59
C TRP A 41 -11.15 -6.78 17.55
N GLN A 42 -11.13 -7.33 16.36
CA GLN A 42 -11.07 -8.75 16.06
C GLN A 42 -9.77 -9.04 15.32
N ARG A 43 -9.02 -10.04 15.77
CA ARG A 43 -7.85 -10.52 15.05
C ARG A 43 -8.32 -11.40 13.89
N ILE A 44 -7.86 -11.08 12.69
CA ILE A 44 -8.14 -11.87 11.48
C ILE A 44 -7.02 -12.89 11.26
N VAL A 45 -5.78 -12.42 11.14
CA VAL A 45 -4.60 -13.28 10.91
C VAL A 45 -3.39 -12.70 11.64
N SER A 46 -2.45 -13.56 12.02
CA SER A 46 -1.12 -13.17 12.51
C SER A 46 -0.07 -13.85 11.65
N TRP A 47 0.91 -13.08 11.20
CA TRP A 47 2.05 -13.62 10.45
C TRP A 47 3.17 -14.07 11.40
N PRO A 48 4.03 -15.01 10.95
CA PRO A 48 5.18 -15.46 11.74
C PRO A 48 6.13 -14.31 12.13
N TYR A 49 6.93 -14.53 13.14
CA TYR A 49 8.02 -13.62 13.50
C TYR A 49 8.96 -13.39 12.32
N GLY A 50 9.45 -12.15 12.18
CA GLY A 50 10.30 -11.74 11.06
C GLY A 50 9.53 -11.22 9.86
N VAL A 51 8.20 -11.34 9.85
CA VAL A 51 7.33 -10.70 8.85
C VAL A 51 6.82 -9.37 9.41
N VAL A 52 7.08 -8.29 8.68
CA VAL A 52 6.55 -6.94 8.98
C VAL A 52 5.49 -6.61 7.94
N VAL A 53 4.36 -6.06 8.39
CA VAL A 53 3.25 -5.65 7.51
C VAL A 53 2.90 -4.20 7.80
N TYR A 54 2.71 -3.41 6.75
CA TYR A 54 2.45 -1.97 6.82
C TYR A 54 1.76 -1.48 5.54
N ASP A 55 1.40 -0.20 5.47
CA ASP A 55 0.73 0.44 4.31
C ASP A 55 -0.53 -0.29 3.87
N LEU A 56 -1.44 -0.52 4.82
CA LEU A 56 -2.70 -1.23 4.58
C LEU A 56 -3.69 -0.35 3.83
N ASP A 57 -4.37 -0.91 2.81
CA ASP A 57 -5.53 -0.28 2.18
C ASP A 57 -6.62 -1.32 1.87
N VAL A 58 -7.87 -0.84 1.75
CA VAL A 58 -9.05 -1.65 1.41
C VAL A 58 -9.64 -1.13 0.09
N SER A 59 -9.92 -2.04 -0.84
CA SER A 59 -10.51 -1.68 -2.12
C SER A 59 -11.87 -0.99 -1.96
N PRO A 60 -12.26 -0.08 -2.88
CA PRO A 60 -13.50 0.69 -2.78
C PRO A 60 -14.76 -0.15 -2.68
N ASP A 61 -14.76 -1.34 -3.29
CA ASP A 61 -15.84 -2.33 -3.24
C ASP A 61 -15.80 -3.23 -1.99
N GLY A 62 -14.79 -3.05 -1.15
CA GLY A 62 -14.59 -3.84 0.06
C GLY A 62 -14.20 -5.30 -0.17
N SER A 63 -13.88 -5.70 -1.39
CA SER A 63 -13.58 -7.11 -1.72
C SER A 63 -12.12 -7.50 -1.53
N LYS A 64 -11.20 -6.53 -1.50
CA LYS A 64 -9.75 -6.77 -1.45
C LYS A 64 -9.06 -5.94 -0.37
N ILE A 65 -7.93 -6.44 0.08
CA ILE A 65 -6.99 -5.75 0.97
C ILE A 65 -5.63 -5.78 0.32
N SER A 66 -4.94 -4.65 0.30
CA SER A 66 -3.52 -4.55 -0.05
C SER A 66 -2.70 -4.20 1.17
N ALA A 67 -1.48 -4.69 1.25
CA ALA A 67 -0.50 -4.28 2.24
C ALA A 67 0.93 -4.51 1.73
N SER A 68 1.88 -3.77 2.27
CA SER A 68 3.30 -4.00 2.08
C SER A 68 3.80 -5.02 3.09
N PHE A 69 4.64 -5.93 2.65
CA PHE A 69 5.25 -7.00 3.45
C PHE A 69 6.76 -6.90 3.38
N GLY A 70 7.41 -6.96 4.53
CA GLY A 70 8.85 -7.12 4.64
C GLY A 70 9.20 -8.42 5.36
N ASP A 71 10.30 -9.05 5.01
CA ASP A 71 10.81 -10.24 5.68
C ASP A 71 12.21 -10.02 6.28
N ALA A 72 12.71 -11.01 7.00
CA ALA A 72 14.01 -10.97 7.66
C ALA A 72 15.21 -10.89 6.67
N SER A 73 15.01 -11.22 5.39
CA SER A 73 16.04 -11.06 4.35
C SER A 73 16.17 -9.61 3.85
N GLY A 74 15.21 -8.75 4.22
CA GLY A 74 15.09 -7.37 3.73
C GLY A 74 14.27 -7.25 2.46
N LYS A 75 13.75 -8.35 1.89
CA LYS A 75 12.85 -8.29 0.75
C LYS A 75 11.55 -7.59 1.16
N GLN A 76 11.09 -6.68 0.30
CA GLN A 76 9.84 -5.98 0.50
C GLN A 76 8.97 -6.08 -0.76
N GLU A 77 7.69 -6.35 -0.56
CA GLU A 77 6.74 -6.51 -1.65
C GLU A 77 5.34 -6.06 -1.24
N VAL A 78 4.52 -5.68 -2.21
CA VAL A 78 3.10 -5.42 -2.02
C VAL A 78 2.32 -6.68 -2.34
N ARG A 79 1.41 -7.07 -1.47
CA ARG A 79 0.49 -8.20 -1.67
C ARG A 79 -0.95 -7.73 -1.63
N VAL A 80 -1.78 -8.34 -2.46
CA VAL A 80 -3.23 -8.12 -2.51
C VAL A 80 -3.94 -9.42 -2.19
N PHE A 81 -4.86 -9.40 -1.25
CA PHE A 81 -5.65 -10.55 -0.85
C PHE A 81 -7.14 -10.31 -1.07
N ALA A 82 -7.91 -11.37 -1.25
CA ALA A 82 -9.35 -11.32 -1.04
C ALA A 82 -9.61 -10.96 0.43
N LYS A 83 -10.49 -9.99 0.67
CA LYS A 83 -10.88 -9.66 2.04
C LYS A 83 -11.75 -10.78 2.60
N SER A 84 -11.24 -11.52 3.58
CA SER A 84 -11.92 -12.63 4.25
C SER A 84 -11.62 -12.61 5.73
N GLN A 85 -12.54 -13.14 6.53
CA GLN A 85 -12.30 -13.41 7.95
C GLN A 85 -11.50 -14.70 8.16
N ASP A 86 -11.42 -15.55 7.14
CA ASP A 86 -10.70 -16.83 7.16
C ASP A 86 -9.31 -16.74 6.54
N LEU A 87 -8.74 -15.52 6.45
CA LEU A 87 -7.40 -15.32 5.94
C LEU A 87 -6.38 -16.03 6.84
N ALA A 88 -5.51 -16.85 6.24
CA ALA A 88 -4.43 -17.54 6.92
C ALA A 88 -3.05 -16.96 6.54
N PRO A 89 -1.99 -17.19 7.35
CA PRO A 89 -0.66 -16.65 7.06
C PRO A 89 -0.08 -17.10 5.72
N ASP A 90 -0.46 -18.28 5.27
CA ASP A 90 -0.04 -18.94 4.04
C ASP A 90 -1.05 -18.79 2.88
N THR A 91 -2.14 -18.02 3.09
CA THR A 91 -3.08 -17.71 2.01
C THR A 91 -2.35 -17.09 0.82
N PRO A 92 -2.43 -17.69 -0.38
CA PRO A 92 -1.80 -17.12 -1.55
C PRO A 92 -2.43 -15.78 -1.93
N PRO A 93 -1.62 -14.75 -2.23
CA PRO A 93 -2.16 -13.47 -2.65
C PRO A 93 -2.79 -13.55 -4.05
N LEU A 94 -3.82 -12.75 -4.28
CA LEU A 94 -4.41 -12.54 -5.61
C LEU A 94 -3.43 -11.89 -6.57
N ALA A 95 -2.60 -10.99 -6.05
CA ALA A 95 -1.55 -10.30 -6.78
C ALA A 95 -0.40 -9.96 -5.83
N GLN A 96 0.83 -9.93 -6.38
CA GLN A 96 2.01 -9.45 -5.66
C GLN A 96 3.00 -8.82 -6.63
N PHE A 97 3.76 -7.84 -6.16
CA PHE A 97 4.84 -7.20 -6.91
C PHE A 97 5.86 -6.58 -5.95
N ASP A 98 7.07 -6.39 -6.43
CA ASP A 98 8.17 -5.77 -5.71
C ASP A 98 8.96 -4.81 -6.60
N PHE A 99 9.94 -4.14 -6.03
CA PHE A 99 10.87 -3.22 -6.70
C PHE A 99 12.33 -3.70 -6.57
N GLY A 100 12.54 -5.00 -6.42
CA GLY A 100 13.86 -5.55 -6.15
C GLY A 100 14.40 -5.06 -4.80
N ASN A 101 15.45 -4.26 -4.80
CA ASN A 101 16.06 -3.71 -3.59
C ASN A 101 15.41 -2.40 -3.11
N ALA A 102 14.49 -1.82 -3.89
CA ALA A 102 13.81 -0.59 -3.49
C ALA A 102 12.51 -0.90 -2.72
N VAL A 103 12.17 -0.02 -1.79
CA VAL A 103 11.03 -0.18 -0.89
C VAL A 103 9.75 0.33 -1.58
N PRO A 104 8.66 -0.46 -1.65
CA PRO A 104 7.34 0.06 -1.95
C PRO A 104 6.82 0.89 -0.78
N ASN A 105 6.09 1.98 -1.07
CA ASN A 105 5.55 2.85 -0.02
C ASN A 105 4.17 3.39 -0.40
N GLY A 106 3.21 3.23 0.52
CA GLY A 106 1.90 3.87 0.48
C GLY A 106 1.05 3.49 -0.73
N PHE A 107 1.00 2.20 -1.12
CA PHE A 107 0.16 1.73 -2.20
C PHE A 107 -1.31 1.71 -1.80
N VAL A 108 -2.14 2.45 -2.56
CA VAL A 108 -3.58 2.60 -2.34
C VAL A 108 -4.36 2.28 -3.61
N PHE A 109 -5.57 1.75 -3.45
CA PHE A 109 -6.45 1.45 -4.57
C PHE A 109 -6.96 2.71 -5.29
N SER A 110 -7.08 2.63 -6.61
CA SER A 110 -7.86 3.59 -7.39
C SER A 110 -9.35 3.49 -7.05
N PRO A 111 -10.14 4.56 -7.30
CA PRO A 111 -11.58 4.54 -6.99
C PRO A 111 -12.39 3.46 -7.72
N ASP A 112 -11.92 2.97 -8.86
CA ASP A 112 -12.51 1.86 -9.60
C ASP A 112 -12.01 0.47 -9.13
N GLY A 113 -11.02 0.44 -8.21
CA GLY A 113 -10.44 -0.79 -7.67
C GLY A 113 -9.55 -1.56 -8.64
N ARG A 114 -9.24 -1.01 -9.82
CA ARG A 114 -8.42 -1.66 -10.85
C ARG A 114 -6.93 -1.49 -10.61
N TYR A 115 -6.52 -0.32 -10.16
CA TYR A 115 -5.10 0.02 -9.99
C TYR A 115 -4.73 0.16 -8.51
N LEU A 116 -3.45 -0.09 -8.22
CA LEU A 116 -2.76 0.38 -7.02
C LEU A 116 -1.75 1.45 -7.41
N TYR A 117 -1.80 2.59 -6.71
CA TYR A 117 -0.84 3.67 -6.85
C TYR A 117 -0.02 3.80 -5.58
N GLY A 118 1.27 3.92 -5.70
CA GLY A 118 2.20 4.12 -4.59
C GLY A 118 3.49 4.77 -5.04
N SER A 119 4.43 4.89 -4.14
CA SER A 119 5.75 5.47 -4.45
C SER A 119 6.88 4.48 -4.18
N SER A 120 8.01 4.68 -4.86
CA SER A 120 9.25 3.96 -4.62
C SER A 120 10.45 4.76 -5.10
N TYR A 121 11.60 4.53 -4.47
CA TYR A 121 12.90 5.07 -4.90
C TYR A 121 13.59 4.22 -5.99
N TYR A 122 12.85 3.32 -6.64
CA TYR A 122 13.38 2.42 -7.68
C TYR A 122 14.16 3.15 -8.78
N THR A 123 13.80 4.38 -9.10
CA THR A 123 14.44 5.22 -10.11
C THR A 123 15.42 6.24 -9.51
N GLY A 124 15.85 6.06 -8.25
CA GLY A 124 16.82 6.92 -7.56
C GLY A 124 16.22 8.09 -6.80
N VAL A 125 15.05 8.58 -7.22
CA VAL A 125 14.19 9.51 -6.47
C VAL A 125 12.82 8.88 -6.28
N SER A 126 12.06 9.36 -5.31
CA SER A 126 10.70 8.86 -5.09
C SER A 126 9.80 9.24 -6.26
N ASN A 127 9.40 8.25 -7.02
CA ASN A 127 8.44 8.39 -8.12
C ASN A 127 7.17 7.62 -7.84
N ILE A 128 6.07 8.02 -8.48
CA ILE A 128 4.80 7.31 -8.40
C ILE A 128 4.77 6.19 -9.44
N PHE A 129 4.32 5.04 -8.97
CA PHE A 129 4.11 3.84 -9.77
C PHE A 129 2.64 3.44 -9.74
N ARG A 130 2.22 2.74 -10.78
CA ARG A 130 0.89 2.17 -10.94
C ARG A 130 1.02 0.68 -11.22
N TYR A 131 0.35 -0.14 -10.42
CA TYR A 131 0.18 -1.56 -10.68
C TYR A 131 -1.24 -1.83 -11.17
N ASP A 132 -1.39 -2.44 -12.34
CA ASP A 132 -2.65 -2.85 -12.92
C ASP A 132 -2.98 -4.28 -12.46
N LEU A 133 -4.07 -4.45 -11.71
CA LEU A 133 -4.48 -5.74 -11.16
C LEU A 133 -4.93 -6.75 -12.23
N ASP A 134 -5.43 -6.27 -13.37
CA ASP A 134 -5.90 -7.11 -14.46
C ASP A 134 -4.74 -7.64 -15.31
N THR A 135 -3.84 -6.73 -15.71
CA THR A 135 -2.71 -7.07 -16.60
C THR A 135 -1.45 -7.49 -15.85
N ARG A 136 -1.40 -7.29 -14.53
CA ARG A 136 -0.23 -7.55 -13.66
C ARG A 136 0.99 -6.69 -14.02
N LYS A 137 0.78 -5.56 -14.68
CA LYS A 137 1.85 -4.66 -15.11
C LYS A 137 2.12 -3.58 -14.08
N LEU A 138 3.40 -3.36 -13.78
CA LEU A 138 3.89 -2.28 -12.94
C LEU A 138 4.52 -1.22 -13.85
N ASP A 139 3.95 0.00 -13.86
CA ASP A 139 4.42 1.12 -14.66
C ASP A 139 4.82 2.29 -13.78
N ALA A 140 5.90 2.99 -14.13
CA ALA A 140 6.16 4.33 -13.62
C ALA A 140 5.17 5.31 -14.26
N VAL A 141 4.62 6.23 -13.46
CA VAL A 141 3.69 7.27 -13.94
C VAL A 141 4.22 8.68 -13.68
N THR A 142 5.38 8.79 -13.05
CA THR A 142 6.12 10.04 -12.91
C THR A 142 7.61 9.80 -13.09
N ASN A 143 8.31 10.87 -13.54
CA ASN A 143 9.77 10.96 -13.52
C ASN A 143 10.11 12.38 -13.08
N THR A 144 10.45 12.55 -11.81
CA THR A 144 10.67 13.87 -11.19
C THR A 144 12.08 14.00 -10.65
N ASP A 145 12.58 15.23 -10.57
CA ASP A 145 13.93 15.53 -10.07
C ASP A 145 14.03 15.51 -8.54
N THR A 146 12.90 15.74 -7.84
CA THR A 146 12.92 15.98 -6.38
C THR A 146 12.16 14.95 -5.57
N GLY A 147 11.12 14.35 -6.12
CA GLY A 147 10.32 13.29 -5.50
C GLY A 147 8.84 13.62 -5.36
N PHE A 148 8.01 12.61 -5.66
CA PHE A 148 6.58 12.56 -5.38
C PHE A 148 6.26 11.45 -4.40
N PHE A 149 5.31 11.73 -3.49
CA PHE A 149 4.98 10.87 -2.37
C PHE A 149 3.46 10.78 -2.18
N ARG A 150 3.02 9.69 -1.55
CA ARG A 150 1.65 9.49 -1.06
C ARG A 150 0.57 9.85 -2.07
N PRO A 151 0.45 9.11 -3.18
CA PRO A 151 -0.58 9.37 -4.18
C PRO A 151 -1.98 9.17 -3.58
N ILE A 152 -2.88 10.08 -3.94
CA ILE A 152 -4.31 10.00 -3.63
C ILE A 152 -5.05 9.98 -4.96
N PRO A 153 -5.52 8.81 -5.41
CA PRO A 153 -6.25 8.69 -6.67
C PRO A 153 -7.62 9.38 -6.61
N LEU A 154 -7.91 10.23 -7.60
CA LEU A 154 -9.17 10.96 -7.73
C LEU A 154 -10.17 10.29 -8.67
N GLY A 155 -9.70 9.44 -9.56
CA GLY A 155 -10.45 8.80 -10.63
C GLY A 155 -9.92 9.17 -12.00
N GLY A 156 -10.12 8.30 -12.99
CA GLY A 156 -9.41 8.38 -14.25
C GLY A 156 -7.90 8.31 -14.02
N ASP A 157 -7.14 9.13 -14.74
CA ASP A 157 -5.68 9.20 -14.57
C ASP A 157 -5.23 10.34 -13.62
N GLU A 158 -6.11 10.85 -12.76
CA GLU A 158 -5.82 12.00 -11.92
C GLU A 158 -5.40 11.59 -10.52
N LEU A 159 -4.28 12.16 -10.03
CA LEU A 159 -3.77 11.98 -8.68
C LEU A 159 -3.51 13.32 -7.99
N ILE A 160 -3.69 13.37 -6.68
CA ILE A 160 -2.99 14.31 -5.81
C ILE A 160 -1.75 13.59 -5.26
N VAL A 161 -0.62 14.27 -5.27
CA VAL A 161 0.66 13.79 -4.72
C VAL A 161 1.28 14.87 -3.85
N PHE A 162 2.16 14.50 -2.93
CA PHE A 162 3.00 15.45 -2.21
C PHE A 162 4.36 15.57 -2.93
N ARG A 163 4.57 16.72 -3.57
CA ARG A 163 5.84 17.05 -4.21
C ARG A 163 6.83 17.56 -3.15
N TYR A 164 8.03 16.99 -3.13
CA TYR A 164 9.12 17.54 -2.30
C TYR A 164 9.73 18.77 -2.98
N THR A 165 9.88 19.84 -2.22
CA THR A 165 10.46 21.12 -2.66
C THR A 165 11.39 21.66 -1.59
N GLY A 166 12.14 22.74 -1.89
CA GLY A 166 12.95 23.45 -0.90
C GLY A 166 12.16 24.04 0.28
N GLN A 167 10.84 24.13 0.17
CA GLN A 167 9.93 24.58 1.23
C GLN A 167 9.23 23.42 1.96
N GLY A 168 9.54 22.16 1.61
CA GLY A 168 8.94 20.95 2.16
C GLY A 168 7.98 20.27 1.19
N PHE A 169 7.02 19.52 1.73
CA PHE A 169 6.03 18.79 0.94
C PHE A 169 4.84 19.68 0.56
N VAL A 170 4.63 19.84 -0.75
CA VAL A 170 3.55 20.66 -1.31
C VAL A 170 2.60 19.74 -2.08
N PRO A 171 1.26 19.80 -1.82
CA PRO A 171 0.30 19.03 -2.61
C PRO A 171 0.28 19.53 -4.06
N ALA A 172 0.27 18.58 -5.00
CA ALA A 172 0.19 18.84 -6.43
C ALA A 172 -0.78 17.88 -7.09
N ARG A 173 -1.55 18.35 -8.07
CA ARG A 173 -2.39 17.53 -8.93
C ARG A 173 -1.60 17.17 -10.18
N ILE A 174 -1.59 15.90 -10.53
CA ILE A 174 -0.87 15.35 -11.69
C ILE A 174 -1.76 14.39 -12.46
N THR A 175 -1.39 14.15 -13.73
CA THR A 175 -1.98 13.09 -14.55
C THR A 175 -1.02 11.89 -14.55
N ALA A 176 -1.52 10.74 -14.14
CA ALA A 176 -0.76 9.49 -13.97
C ALA A 176 -0.87 8.60 -15.21
N ARG A 177 -0.19 8.97 -16.30
CA ARG A 177 -0.08 8.10 -17.48
C ARG A 177 1.21 7.29 -17.40
N PRO A 178 1.20 6.00 -17.84
CA PRO A 178 2.42 5.22 -17.96
C PRO A 178 3.47 5.95 -18.77
N LEU A 179 4.69 5.94 -18.25
CA LEU A 179 5.85 6.48 -18.96
C LEU A 179 6.58 5.33 -19.65
N GLU A 180 7.03 5.57 -20.87
CA GLU A 180 7.92 4.67 -21.57
C GLU A 180 9.36 4.90 -21.07
N ASP A 181 10.15 3.81 -20.97
CA ASP A 181 11.59 3.82 -20.69
C ASP A 181 12.06 4.43 -19.34
N VAL A 182 11.30 4.24 -18.27
CA VAL A 182 11.79 4.57 -16.93
C VAL A 182 12.53 3.37 -16.34
N ASN A 183 13.86 3.38 -16.44
CA ASN A 183 14.73 2.33 -15.93
C ASN A 183 15.23 2.63 -14.50
N PRO A 184 15.56 1.59 -13.71
CA PRO A 184 16.22 1.80 -12.43
C PRO A 184 17.58 2.46 -12.62
N ILE A 185 17.98 3.29 -11.67
CA ILE A 185 19.36 3.80 -11.65
C ILE A 185 20.27 2.62 -11.29
N THR A 186 21.12 2.25 -12.24
CA THR A 186 22.20 1.29 -12.00
C THR A 186 23.41 2.08 -11.49
N PHE A 187 23.70 1.97 -10.19
CA PHE A 187 24.98 2.45 -9.67
C PHE A 187 26.06 1.48 -10.15
N MET A 188 27.02 2.01 -10.93
CA MET A 188 28.23 1.27 -11.31
C MET A 188 29.27 1.33 -10.19
#